data_239244866fc8385e352a1b67a86acb3f
#
_entry.id   239244866fc8385e352a1b67a86acb3f
#
_cell.length_a   1.000
_cell.length_b   1.000
_cell.length_c   1.000
_cell.angle_alpha   90.00
_cell.angle_beta   90.00
_cell.angle_gamma   90.00
#
_symmetry.space_group_name_H-M   'P 1'
#
loop_
_entity.id
_entity.type
_entity.pdbx_description
1 polymer ?
#
loop_
_entity_poly.entity_id
_entity_poly.type
_entity_poly.pdbx_seq_one_letter_code
_entity_poly.pdbx_strand_id
1 'polypeptide(L)'
;TADEAHRFGLPCGGTIQLAIEPLSPESKIAELVERLAQHELVARRVDLQNGAVTLGPASAGMSLQVSETALTTIHGPRWRLLIIGAGQLSRFLAQIAVGMDYFVTVCDPREEYRDGWHVDGVQVVHAMPDDLVIEMRLDSRSAVVALTHDPKLDDLALMEALKSEAFYVGAIGSRTNDSKRRERLLEFDLSPAHLDRLHGPIGLYIGSKTPSEIAISILAELTAVKNGIDLPDTMRVGKAKEAAQLDASPDACLLDPAQRIV
;
A
#
# COMPACT_ATOMS: atom_id res chain seq x y z
N THR A 1 26.13 -24.26 13.01
CA THR A 1 26.63 -25.22 11.98
C THR A 1 25.65 -25.27 10.82
N ALA A 2 26.05 -25.73 9.63
CA ALA A 2 25.17 -25.88 8.46
C ALA A 2 24.01 -26.81 8.76
N ASP A 3 24.23 -27.87 9.56
CA ASP A 3 23.19 -28.82 9.98
C ASP A 3 22.13 -28.17 10.90
N GLU A 4 22.54 -27.24 11.78
CA GLU A 4 21.61 -26.47 12.61
C GLU A 4 20.82 -25.47 11.75
N ALA A 5 21.47 -24.79 10.80
CA ALA A 5 20.78 -23.89 9.88
C ALA A 5 19.69 -24.61 9.08
N HIS A 6 19.98 -25.82 8.60
CA HIS A 6 19.03 -26.66 7.89
C HIS A 6 17.86 -27.10 8.80
N ARG A 7 18.16 -27.41 10.07
CA ARG A 7 17.18 -27.84 11.08
C ARG A 7 16.20 -26.72 11.48
N PHE A 8 16.67 -25.45 11.42
CA PHE A 8 15.86 -24.25 11.69
C PHE A 8 15.27 -23.58 10.44
N GLY A 9 15.35 -24.23 9.28
CA GLY A 9 14.78 -23.69 8.05
C GLY A 9 15.53 -22.48 7.47
N LEU A 10 16.83 -22.38 7.74
CA LEU A 10 17.72 -21.33 7.23
C LEU A 10 18.64 -21.89 6.13
N PRO A 11 18.14 -22.18 4.92
CA PRO A 11 18.88 -22.90 3.89
C PRO A 11 20.11 -22.14 3.38
N CYS A 12 20.14 -20.81 3.57
CA CYS A 12 21.28 -19.96 3.13
C CYS A 12 22.30 -19.71 4.22
N GLY A 13 22.16 -20.32 5.40
CA GLY A 13 22.96 -20.00 6.57
C GLY A 13 22.59 -18.63 7.16
N GLY A 14 23.18 -18.26 8.28
CA GLY A 14 22.97 -16.95 8.89
C GLY A 14 23.05 -16.99 10.41
N THR A 15 23.09 -15.83 11.03
CA THR A 15 23.02 -15.65 12.48
C THR A 15 21.72 -14.96 12.83
N ILE A 16 20.91 -15.57 13.70
CA ILE A 16 19.71 -14.94 14.29
C ILE A 16 20.10 -14.52 15.71
N GLN A 17 19.89 -13.25 16.02
CA GLN A 17 19.96 -12.72 17.38
C GLN A 17 18.57 -12.56 17.92
N LEU A 18 18.29 -13.13 19.09
CA LEU A 18 17.00 -13.07 19.75
C LEU A 18 17.15 -12.34 21.08
N ALA A 19 16.26 -11.38 21.33
CA ALA A 19 16.04 -10.81 22.67
C ALA A 19 14.81 -11.47 23.27
N ILE A 20 14.96 -12.07 24.45
CA ILE A 20 13.86 -12.70 25.19
C ILE A 20 13.57 -11.84 26.42
N GLU A 21 12.34 -11.37 26.53
CA GLU A 21 11.86 -10.54 27.63
C GLU A 21 10.77 -11.30 28.40
N PRO A 22 10.92 -11.54 29.72
CA PRO A 22 9.84 -11.98 30.56
C PRO A 22 8.82 -10.86 30.70
N LEU A 23 7.56 -11.11 30.36
CA LEU A 23 6.52 -10.09 30.45
C LEU A 23 6.14 -9.83 31.90
N SER A 24 6.11 -8.57 32.30
CA SER A 24 5.69 -8.06 33.58
C SER A 24 4.95 -6.72 33.42
N PRO A 25 4.37 -6.12 34.45
CA PRO A 25 3.79 -4.79 34.36
C PRO A 25 4.77 -3.72 33.83
N GLU A 26 6.06 -3.86 34.19
CA GLU A 26 7.14 -2.97 33.76
C GLU A 26 7.43 -3.06 32.23
N SER A 27 7.00 -4.14 31.59
CA SER A 27 7.08 -4.32 30.13
C SER A 27 6.17 -3.35 29.35
N LYS A 28 5.25 -2.64 30.05
CA LYS A 28 4.33 -1.62 29.50
C LYS A 28 3.49 -2.07 28.31
N ILE A 29 3.16 -3.37 28.25
CA ILE A 29 2.38 -3.92 27.12
C ILE A 29 0.95 -3.37 27.14
N ALA A 30 0.31 -3.21 28.31
CA ALA A 30 -1.05 -2.66 28.40
C ALA A 30 -1.09 -1.22 27.87
N GLU A 31 -0.17 -0.34 28.30
CA GLU A 31 -0.04 1.04 27.80
C GLU A 31 0.22 1.06 26.28
N LEU A 32 1.08 0.16 25.80
CA LEU A 32 1.34 0.03 24.36
C LEU A 32 0.06 -0.31 23.59
N VAL A 33 -0.72 -1.30 24.04
CA VAL A 33 -1.97 -1.71 23.39
C VAL A 33 -2.99 -0.57 23.38
N GLU A 34 -3.12 0.19 24.46
CA GLU A 34 -4.02 1.35 24.54
C GLU A 34 -3.63 2.41 23.52
N ARG A 35 -2.35 2.74 23.38
CA ARG A 35 -1.86 3.72 22.41
C ARG A 35 -2.06 3.25 20.96
N LEU A 36 -1.85 1.95 20.70
CA LEU A 36 -2.11 1.35 19.39
C LEU A 36 -3.60 1.39 19.00
N ALA A 37 -4.51 1.23 19.98
CA ALA A 37 -5.95 1.38 19.76
C ALA A 37 -6.36 2.82 19.41
N GLN A 38 -5.53 3.80 19.78
CA GLN A 38 -5.69 5.21 19.40
C GLN A 38 -4.99 5.56 18.08
N HIS A 39 -4.55 4.56 17.31
CA HIS A 39 -3.81 4.70 16.06
C HIS A 39 -2.45 5.39 16.17
N GLU A 40 -1.84 5.41 17.38
CA GLU A 40 -0.52 5.99 17.57
C GLU A 40 0.60 5.09 17.01
N LEU A 41 1.66 5.73 16.49
CA LEU A 41 2.95 5.09 16.24
C LEU A 41 3.79 5.21 17.52
N VAL A 42 4.24 4.08 18.06
CA VAL A 42 4.95 4.00 19.33
C VAL A 42 6.31 3.34 19.15
N ALA A 43 7.37 4.02 19.56
CA ALA A 43 8.69 3.43 19.74
C ALA A 43 8.75 2.81 21.15
N ARG A 44 8.91 1.48 21.21
CA ARG A 44 9.13 0.74 22.44
C ARG A 44 10.61 0.41 22.56
N ARG A 45 11.29 1.04 23.51
CA ARG A 45 12.70 0.82 23.80
C ARG A 45 12.86 -0.05 25.05
N VAL A 46 13.59 -1.13 24.90
CA VAL A 46 13.99 -2.04 25.97
C VAL A 46 15.49 -1.87 26.22
N ASP A 47 15.86 -1.58 27.45
CA ASP A 47 17.26 -1.62 27.91
C ASP A 47 17.66 -3.08 28.12
N LEU A 48 18.67 -3.53 27.38
CA LEU A 48 19.12 -4.93 27.40
C LEU A 48 19.96 -5.30 28.63
N GLN A 49 20.38 -4.31 29.42
CA GLN A 49 21.18 -4.54 30.63
C GLN A 49 20.32 -4.76 31.88
N ASN A 50 19.20 -4.00 31.97
CA ASN A 50 18.35 -4.00 33.19
C ASN A 50 16.90 -4.32 32.91
N GLY A 51 16.47 -4.47 31.63
CA GLY A 51 15.10 -4.77 31.21
C GLY A 51 14.14 -3.60 31.30
N ALA A 52 14.62 -2.38 31.59
CA ALA A 52 13.73 -1.21 31.69
C ALA A 52 13.11 -0.87 30.32
N VAL A 53 11.80 -0.62 30.33
CA VAL A 53 11.04 -0.32 29.12
C VAL A 53 10.54 1.12 29.14
N THR A 54 10.73 1.81 28.02
CA THR A 54 10.16 3.13 27.78
C THR A 54 9.34 3.14 26.49
N LEU A 55 8.22 3.86 26.51
CA LEU A 55 7.38 4.13 25.34
C LEU A 55 7.54 5.61 24.96
N GLY A 56 7.80 5.86 23.68
CA GLY A 56 7.92 7.21 23.12
C GLY A 56 7.18 7.31 21.81
N PRO A 57 7.02 8.54 21.27
CA PRO A 57 6.48 8.73 19.94
C PRO A 57 7.41 8.14 18.87
N ALA A 58 6.84 7.59 17.81
CA ALA A 58 7.56 7.21 16.62
C ALA A 58 7.02 7.99 15.41
N SER A 59 7.82 8.10 14.36
CA SER A 59 7.42 8.69 13.09
C SER A 59 7.44 7.66 11.97
N ALA A 60 6.74 7.95 10.88
CA ALA A 60 6.79 7.15 9.67
C ALA A 60 8.25 7.03 9.18
N GLY A 61 8.63 5.83 8.74
CA GLY A 61 10.01 5.54 8.30
C GLY A 61 10.99 5.10 9.40
N MET A 62 10.63 5.22 10.69
CA MET A 62 11.43 4.59 11.75
C MET A 62 11.33 3.07 11.65
N SER A 63 12.45 2.39 11.81
CA SER A 63 12.56 0.93 11.78
C SER A 63 13.16 0.37 13.07
N LEU A 64 13.24 -0.95 13.17
CA LEU A 64 13.93 -1.64 14.25
C LEU A 64 15.36 -1.10 14.42
N GLN A 65 15.70 -0.69 15.63
CA GLN A 65 17.03 -0.25 16.01
C GLN A 65 17.59 -1.18 17.08
N VAL A 66 18.79 -1.68 16.85
CA VAL A 66 19.51 -2.56 17.78
C VAL A 66 20.85 -1.93 18.09
N SER A 67 21.15 -1.82 19.37
CA SER A 67 22.48 -1.43 19.87
C SER A 67 22.95 -2.45 20.91
N GLU A 68 24.18 -2.31 21.42
CA GLU A 68 24.70 -3.17 22.48
C GLU A 68 23.89 -3.09 23.78
N THR A 69 23.21 -1.97 24.02
CA THR A 69 22.52 -1.69 25.29
C THR A 69 21.02 -1.62 25.16
N ALA A 70 20.46 -1.54 23.94
CA ALA A 70 19.04 -1.32 23.78
C ALA A 70 18.50 -1.91 22.48
N LEU A 71 17.26 -2.35 22.56
CA LEU A 71 16.41 -2.74 21.43
C LEU A 71 15.24 -1.75 21.35
N THR A 72 15.10 -1.10 20.20
CA THR A 72 13.91 -0.23 19.94
C THR A 72 13.09 -0.85 18.82
N THR A 73 11.86 -1.21 19.13
CA THR A 73 10.86 -1.73 18.21
C THR A 73 9.82 -0.67 17.91
N ILE A 74 9.33 -0.61 16.67
CA ILE A 74 8.31 0.35 16.26
C ILE A 74 6.98 -0.39 16.12
N HIS A 75 6.02 0.06 16.89
CA HIS A 75 4.67 -0.49 16.93
C HIS A 75 3.67 0.54 16.40
N GLY A 76 2.62 0.09 15.75
CA GLY A 76 1.57 0.95 15.25
C GLY A 76 0.36 0.13 14.84
N PRO A 77 -0.74 0.77 14.42
CA PRO A 77 -1.89 0.07 13.89
C PRO A 77 -1.48 -0.84 12.72
N ARG A 78 -2.27 -1.88 12.44
CA ARG A 78 -2.06 -2.70 11.23
C ARG A 78 -2.07 -1.81 10.00
N TRP A 79 -1.29 -2.18 9.01
CA TRP A 79 -1.38 -1.55 7.70
C TRP A 79 -2.77 -1.78 7.13
N ARG A 80 -3.44 -0.71 6.71
CA ARG A 80 -4.79 -0.73 6.18
C ARG A 80 -4.77 -0.44 4.69
N LEU A 81 -5.54 -1.21 3.92
CA LEU A 81 -5.73 -0.97 2.50
C LEU A 81 -7.22 -0.85 2.21
N LEU A 82 -7.65 0.36 1.81
CA LEU A 82 -8.97 0.61 1.31
C LEU A 82 -8.96 0.50 -0.22
N ILE A 83 -9.77 -0.40 -0.76
CA ILE A 83 -9.95 -0.61 -2.19
C ILE A 83 -11.34 -0.11 -2.57
N ILE A 84 -11.42 0.86 -3.47
CA ILE A 84 -12.69 1.35 -4.01
C ILE A 84 -13.01 0.57 -5.29
N GLY A 85 -14.14 -0.14 -5.27
CA GLY A 85 -14.59 -1.01 -6.35
C GLY A 85 -14.40 -2.49 -6.06
N ALA A 86 -15.48 -3.28 -6.20
CA ALA A 86 -15.52 -4.72 -5.96
C ALA A 86 -15.41 -5.52 -7.28
N GLY A 87 -14.49 -5.12 -8.16
CA GLY A 87 -14.24 -5.80 -9.43
C GLY A 87 -13.28 -6.98 -9.32
N GLN A 88 -12.95 -7.58 -10.46
CA GLN A 88 -12.02 -8.72 -10.54
C GLN A 88 -10.59 -8.33 -10.10
N LEU A 89 -10.12 -7.16 -10.51
CA LEU A 89 -8.81 -6.64 -10.11
C LEU A 89 -8.72 -6.51 -8.59
N SER A 90 -9.76 -5.95 -7.97
CA SER A 90 -9.84 -5.77 -6.52
C SER A 90 -9.78 -7.10 -5.77
N ARG A 91 -10.34 -8.17 -6.34
CA ARG A 91 -10.26 -9.52 -5.76
C ARG A 91 -8.81 -10.01 -5.70
N PHE A 92 -8.05 -9.92 -6.80
CA PHE A 92 -6.65 -10.33 -6.81
C PHE A 92 -5.79 -9.46 -5.88
N LEU A 93 -6.02 -8.14 -5.92
CA LEU A 93 -5.31 -7.20 -5.06
C LEU A 93 -5.55 -7.50 -3.57
N ALA A 94 -6.81 -7.71 -3.19
CA ALA A 94 -7.19 -8.02 -1.81
C ALA A 94 -6.59 -9.34 -1.32
N GLN A 95 -6.64 -10.39 -2.13
CA GLN A 95 -6.07 -11.70 -1.79
C GLN A 95 -4.56 -11.61 -1.48
N ILE A 96 -3.81 -10.91 -2.32
CA ILE A 96 -2.37 -10.76 -2.11
C ILE A 96 -2.09 -9.86 -0.90
N ALA A 97 -2.84 -8.75 -0.76
CA ALA A 97 -2.67 -7.79 0.34
C ALA A 97 -2.94 -8.43 1.72
N VAL A 98 -3.94 -9.32 1.83
CA VAL A 98 -4.16 -10.09 3.07
C VAL A 98 -2.94 -10.95 3.40
N GLY A 99 -2.34 -11.62 2.41
CA GLY A 99 -1.09 -12.38 2.58
C GLY A 99 0.12 -11.52 2.96
N MET A 100 0.05 -10.21 2.69
CA MET A 100 1.06 -9.21 3.09
C MET A 100 0.73 -8.53 4.44
N ASP A 101 -0.20 -9.08 5.20
CA ASP A 101 -0.65 -8.62 6.53
C ASP A 101 -1.35 -7.25 6.53
N TYR A 102 -1.98 -6.86 5.41
CA TYR A 102 -2.87 -5.70 5.40
C TYR A 102 -4.24 -6.05 5.98
N PHE A 103 -4.81 -5.12 6.75
CA PHE A 103 -6.26 -5.11 7.00
C PHE A 103 -6.94 -4.51 5.76
N VAL A 104 -7.60 -5.34 4.99
CA VAL A 104 -8.17 -4.96 3.70
C VAL A 104 -9.67 -4.69 3.84
N THR A 105 -10.09 -3.50 3.39
CA THR A 105 -11.49 -3.13 3.24
C THR A 105 -11.78 -2.86 1.76
N VAL A 106 -12.83 -3.45 1.23
CA VAL A 106 -13.32 -3.18 -0.13
C VAL A 106 -14.65 -2.44 -0.03
N CYS A 107 -14.73 -1.31 -0.71
CA CYS A 107 -15.90 -0.45 -0.75
C CYS A 107 -16.48 -0.39 -2.15
N ASP A 108 -17.76 -0.75 -2.30
CA ASP A 108 -18.51 -0.56 -3.53
C ASP A 108 -20.00 -0.35 -3.21
N PRO A 109 -20.58 0.81 -3.52
CA PRO A 109 -22.00 1.08 -3.26
C PRO A 109 -22.94 0.41 -4.26
N ARG A 110 -22.43 -0.08 -5.41
CA ARG A 110 -23.23 -0.61 -6.50
C ARG A 110 -23.76 -2.00 -6.17
N GLU A 111 -25.07 -2.19 -6.37
CA GLU A 111 -25.77 -3.43 -6.02
C GLU A 111 -25.28 -4.64 -6.81
N GLU A 112 -24.92 -4.45 -8.08
CA GLU A 112 -24.42 -5.51 -8.97
C GLU A 112 -23.09 -6.13 -8.52
N TYR A 113 -22.37 -5.48 -7.62
CA TYR A 113 -21.12 -5.97 -7.05
C TYR A 113 -21.25 -6.54 -5.63
N ARG A 114 -22.48 -6.57 -5.07
CA ARG A 114 -22.74 -7.11 -3.72
C ARG A 114 -22.69 -8.63 -3.68
N ASP A 115 -23.36 -9.25 -4.66
CA ASP A 115 -23.52 -10.69 -4.67
C ASP A 115 -22.29 -11.42 -5.18
N GLY A 116 -21.80 -12.39 -4.37
CA GLY A 116 -20.69 -13.26 -4.77
C GLY A 116 -19.30 -12.64 -4.70
N TRP A 117 -19.15 -11.41 -4.25
CA TRP A 117 -17.80 -10.88 -3.98
C TRP A 117 -17.37 -11.23 -2.55
N HIS A 118 -16.43 -12.14 -2.43
CA HIS A 118 -15.90 -12.58 -1.15
C HIS A 118 -14.42 -12.95 -1.29
N VAL A 119 -13.63 -12.55 -0.32
CA VAL A 119 -12.24 -12.95 -0.10
C VAL A 119 -12.05 -13.11 1.40
N ASP A 120 -11.50 -14.25 1.82
CA ASP A 120 -11.26 -14.52 3.23
C ASP A 120 -10.35 -13.45 3.86
N GLY A 121 -10.74 -12.96 5.03
CA GLY A 121 -9.98 -11.92 5.74
C GLY A 121 -10.18 -10.48 5.22
N VAL A 122 -11.10 -10.26 4.27
CA VAL A 122 -11.43 -8.95 3.72
C VAL A 122 -12.79 -8.49 4.24
N GLN A 123 -12.84 -7.24 4.70
CA GLN A 123 -14.09 -6.56 5.03
C GLN A 123 -14.69 -5.95 3.76
N VAL A 124 -15.98 -6.23 3.49
CA VAL A 124 -16.72 -5.62 2.37
C VAL A 124 -17.73 -4.62 2.92
N VAL A 125 -17.73 -3.40 2.40
CA VAL A 125 -18.58 -2.31 2.84
C VAL A 125 -19.35 -1.74 1.64
N HIS A 126 -20.66 -1.62 1.79
CA HIS A 126 -21.56 -1.06 0.78
C HIS A 126 -21.99 0.35 1.21
N ALA A 127 -21.06 1.29 1.12
CA ALA A 127 -21.27 2.70 1.46
C ALA A 127 -20.72 3.58 0.34
N MET A 128 -21.04 4.87 0.40
CA MET A 128 -20.37 5.84 -0.47
C MET A 128 -18.89 5.91 -0.10
N PRO A 129 -17.99 5.94 -1.10
CA PRO A 129 -16.55 5.86 -0.86
C PRO A 129 -15.98 7.01 -0.04
N ASP A 130 -16.46 8.24 -0.25
CA ASP A 130 -16.09 9.44 0.50
C ASP A 130 -16.47 9.35 1.97
N ASP A 131 -17.70 8.94 2.26
CA ASP A 131 -18.20 8.74 3.62
C ASP A 131 -17.33 7.72 4.37
N LEU A 132 -16.99 6.59 3.70
CA LEU A 132 -16.15 5.57 4.31
C LEU A 132 -14.71 6.05 4.55
N VAL A 133 -14.14 6.82 3.63
CA VAL A 133 -12.80 7.42 3.81
C VAL A 133 -12.78 8.30 5.05
N ILE A 134 -13.80 9.13 5.25
CA ILE A 134 -13.95 10.01 6.42
C ILE A 134 -14.10 9.17 7.70
N GLU A 135 -14.99 8.17 7.69
CA GLU A 135 -15.25 7.29 8.83
C GLU A 135 -14.00 6.52 9.28
N MET A 136 -13.21 6.04 8.32
CA MET A 136 -11.99 5.27 8.57
C MET A 136 -10.87 6.07 9.24
N ARG A 137 -10.92 7.39 9.24
CA ARG A 137 -9.86 8.26 9.79
C ARG A 137 -8.47 7.74 9.39
N LEU A 138 -8.18 7.90 8.11
CA LEU A 138 -6.95 7.37 7.53
C LEU A 138 -5.72 8.00 8.17
N ASP A 139 -4.78 7.14 8.57
CA ASP A 139 -3.52 7.49 9.21
C ASP A 139 -2.31 7.19 8.30
N SER A 140 -1.10 7.42 8.81
CA SER A 140 0.16 7.16 8.09
C SER A 140 0.44 5.68 7.79
N ARG A 141 -0.44 4.76 8.20
CA ARG A 141 -0.42 3.33 7.85
C ARG A 141 -1.60 2.92 6.98
N SER A 142 -2.28 3.87 6.39
CA SER A 142 -3.42 3.65 5.51
C SER A 142 -3.07 3.92 4.06
N ALA A 143 -3.53 3.05 3.17
CA ALA A 143 -3.44 3.21 1.72
C ALA A 143 -4.84 3.17 1.11
N VAL A 144 -5.06 3.96 0.06
CA VAL A 144 -6.31 3.98 -0.70
C VAL A 144 -6.02 3.74 -2.17
N VAL A 145 -6.76 2.82 -2.80
CA VAL A 145 -6.67 2.56 -4.23
C VAL A 145 -8.06 2.59 -4.88
N ALA A 146 -8.25 3.45 -5.86
CA ALA A 146 -9.49 3.63 -6.60
C ALA A 146 -9.45 2.83 -7.91
N LEU A 147 -10.31 1.81 -8.03
CA LEU A 147 -10.29 0.79 -9.08
C LEU A 147 -11.62 0.61 -9.80
N THR A 148 -12.59 1.52 -9.63
CA THR A 148 -13.93 1.35 -10.22
C THR A 148 -13.97 1.70 -11.70
N HIS A 149 -13.07 2.53 -12.18
CA HIS A 149 -13.14 3.25 -13.47
C HIS A 149 -14.34 4.23 -13.59
N ASP A 150 -15.17 4.36 -12.55
CA ASP A 150 -16.25 5.34 -12.49
C ASP A 150 -15.73 6.62 -11.80
N PRO A 151 -15.63 7.75 -12.54
CA PRO A 151 -15.14 8.99 -11.95
C PRO A 151 -15.96 9.46 -10.75
N LYS A 152 -17.26 9.16 -10.71
CA LYS A 152 -18.14 9.58 -9.60
C LYS A 152 -17.76 8.90 -8.28
N LEU A 153 -17.34 7.64 -8.33
CA LEU A 153 -16.94 6.90 -7.15
C LEU A 153 -15.45 7.12 -6.83
N ASP A 154 -14.60 7.02 -7.86
CA ASP A 154 -13.16 7.16 -7.68
C ASP A 154 -12.79 8.57 -7.21
N ASP A 155 -13.30 9.62 -7.87
CA ASP A 155 -12.92 11.00 -7.57
C ASP A 155 -13.43 11.44 -6.18
N LEU A 156 -14.62 11.01 -5.74
CA LEU A 156 -15.13 11.28 -4.38
C LEU A 156 -14.21 10.69 -3.31
N ALA A 157 -13.83 9.41 -3.46
CA ALA A 157 -12.89 8.78 -2.52
C ALA A 157 -11.53 9.49 -2.50
N LEU A 158 -11.00 9.84 -3.69
CA LEU A 158 -9.70 10.48 -3.83
C LEU A 158 -9.67 11.88 -3.21
N MET A 159 -10.75 12.64 -3.30
CA MET A 159 -10.87 13.98 -2.70
C MET A 159 -10.61 13.94 -1.19
N GLU A 160 -11.22 13.00 -0.49
CA GLU A 160 -11.05 12.86 0.95
C GLU A 160 -9.74 12.14 1.31
N ALA A 161 -9.34 11.12 0.55
CA ALA A 161 -8.09 10.39 0.79
C ALA A 161 -6.85 11.28 0.62
N LEU A 162 -6.82 12.17 -0.36
CA LEU A 162 -5.68 13.08 -0.61
C LEU A 162 -5.52 14.16 0.47
N LYS A 163 -6.59 14.50 1.20
CA LYS A 163 -6.56 15.41 2.36
C LYS A 163 -6.10 14.71 3.64
N SER A 164 -6.13 13.37 3.67
CA SER A 164 -5.81 12.56 4.85
C SER A 164 -4.31 12.32 5.02
N GLU A 165 -3.94 11.67 6.13
CA GLU A 165 -2.56 11.24 6.41
C GLU A 165 -2.16 9.92 5.71
N ALA A 166 -3.01 9.37 4.82
CA ALA A 166 -2.71 8.12 4.12
C ALA A 166 -1.34 8.18 3.43
N PHE A 167 -0.51 7.13 3.63
CA PHE A 167 0.84 7.09 3.05
C PHE A 167 0.84 6.86 1.54
N TYR A 168 -0.27 6.32 1.00
CA TYR A 168 -0.42 6.00 -0.40
C TYR A 168 -1.86 6.24 -0.87
N VAL A 169 -2.03 6.99 -1.95
CA VAL A 169 -3.31 7.20 -2.61
C VAL A 169 -3.11 7.01 -4.10
N GLY A 170 -3.77 6.02 -4.68
CA GLY A 170 -3.57 5.69 -6.09
C GLY A 170 -4.86 5.41 -6.84
N ALA A 171 -4.83 5.58 -8.15
CA ALA A 171 -6.00 5.36 -8.98
C ALA A 171 -5.67 4.70 -10.32
N ILE A 172 -6.52 3.75 -10.71
CA ILE A 172 -6.40 3.11 -12.03
C ILE A 172 -6.84 4.07 -13.13
N GLY A 173 -6.24 3.93 -14.30
CA GLY A 173 -6.63 4.68 -15.48
C GLY A 173 -5.57 4.66 -16.57
N SER A 174 -5.93 5.20 -17.74
CA SER A 174 -4.97 5.58 -18.75
C SER A 174 -4.32 6.93 -18.40
N ARG A 175 -3.22 7.28 -19.03
CA ARG A 175 -2.61 8.62 -18.88
C ARG A 175 -3.60 9.75 -19.17
N THR A 176 -4.40 9.60 -20.22
CA THR A 176 -5.44 10.57 -20.55
C THR A 176 -6.51 10.68 -19.46
N ASN A 177 -6.91 9.55 -18.88
CA ASN A 177 -7.89 9.54 -17.81
C ASN A 177 -7.30 10.14 -16.51
N ASP A 178 -6.03 9.91 -16.23
CA ASP A 178 -5.35 10.51 -15.08
C ASP A 178 -5.24 12.03 -15.23
N SER A 179 -4.84 12.54 -16.41
CA SER A 179 -4.80 13.98 -16.68
C SER A 179 -6.17 14.63 -16.43
N LYS A 180 -7.23 14.07 -17.03
CA LYS A 180 -8.59 14.58 -16.83
C LYS A 180 -9.06 14.47 -15.38
N ARG A 181 -8.66 13.42 -14.66
CA ARG A 181 -8.94 13.27 -13.24
C ARG A 181 -8.29 14.39 -12.43
N ARG A 182 -7.01 14.65 -12.67
CA ARG A 182 -6.29 15.74 -12.00
C ARG A 182 -6.91 17.11 -12.25
N GLU A 183 -7.35 17.38 -13.49
CA GLU A 183 -8.09 18.60 -13.83
C GLU A 183 -9.38 18.71 -13.00
N ARG A 184 -10.22 17.67 -12.97
CA ARG A 184 -11.46 17.67 -12.17
C ARG A 184 -11.19 17.83 -10.67
N LEU A 185 -10.19 17.13 -10.13
CA LEU A 185 -9.86 17.19 -8.71
C LEU A 185 -9.38 18.60 -8.29
N LEU A 186 -8.76 19.37 -9.17
CA LEU A 186 -8.42 20.78 -8.93
C LEU A 186 -9.64 21.69 -8.87
N GLU A 187 -10.76 21.32 -9.49
CA GLU A 187 -12.02 22.06 -9.39
C GLU A 187 -12.69 21.91 -8.02
N PHE A 188 -12.26 20.91 -7.21
CA PHE A 188 -12.80 20.59 -5.89
C PHE A 188 -11.71 20.80 -4.82
N ASP A 189 -11.59 21.92 -4.20
CA ASP A 189 -10.80 22.25 -2.99
C ASP A 189 -9.47 21.50 -2.75
N LEU A 190 -8.91 20.85 -3.79
CA LEU A 190 -7.61 20.20 -3.74
C LEU A 190 -6.53 21.14 -4.29
N SER A 191 -5.42 21.24 -3.59
CA SER A 191 -4.25 21.97 -4.03
C SER A 191 -3.35 21.12 -4.94
N PRO A 192 -2.46 21.72 -5.74
CA PRO A 192 -1.42 20.98 -6.48
C PRO A 192 -0.62 20.04 -5.57
N ALA A 193 -0.31 20.45 -4.34
CA ALA A 193 0.41 19.64 -3.37
C ALA A 193 -0.36 18.38 -2.95
N HIS A 194 -1.71 18.42 -2.91
CA HIS A 194 -2.51 17.22 -2.71
C HIS A 194 -2.38 16.27 -3.91
N LEU A 195 -2.39 16.81 -5.15
CA LEU A 195 -2.28 16.00 -6.36
C LEU A 195 -0.90 15.39 -6.57
N ASP A 196 0.17 15.99 -6.03
CA ASP A 196 1.51 15.39 -6.05
C ASP A 196 1.57 14.05 -5.30
N ARG A 197 0.64 13.82 -4.37
CA ARG A 197 0.49 12.57 -3.63
C ARG A 197 -0.29 11.50 -4.39
N LEU A 198 -0.96 11.85 -5.50
CA LEU A 198 -1.75 10.91 -6.29
C LEU A 198 -0.87 10.08 -7.21
N HIS A 199 -0.85 8.77 -6.98
CA HIS A 199 -0.25 7.78 -7.86
C HIS A 199 -1.22 7.44 -8.99
N GLY A 200 -1.03 8.05 -10.14
CA GLY A 200 -1.89 7.87 -11.32
C GLY A 200 -1.10 8.01 -12.64
N PRO A 201 -1.26 7.09 -13.55
CA PRO A 201 -1.84 5.74 -13.43
C PRO A 201 -1.09 4.88 -12.41
N ILE A 202 -1.87 4.18 -11.55
CA ILE A 202 -1.34 3.38 -10.44
C ILE A 202 -0.46 2.21 -10.91
N GLY A 203 0.59 1.91 -10.14
CA GLY A 203 1.43 0.72 -10.29
C GLY A 203 2.75 0.96 -11.01
N LEU A 204 3.62 -0.05 -10.97
CA LEU A 204 4.89 -0.08 -11.69
C LEU A 204 4.73 -0.59 -13.12
N TYR A 205 5.56 -0.08 -14.03
CA TYR A 205 5.60 -0.54 -15.41
C TYR A 205 6.34 -1.88 -15.54
N ILE A 206 5.62 -2.97 -15.33
CA ILE A 206 6.12 -4.34 -15.44
C ILE A 206 5.55 -5.09 -16.66
N GLY A 207 4.90 -4.38 -17.60
CA GLY A 207 4.27 -5.00 -18.75
C GLY A 207 2.93 -5.68 -18.46
N SER A 208 2.31 -5.40 -17.29
CA SER A 208 1.05 -6.00 -16.85
C SER A 208 -0.10 -5.78 -17.83
N LYS A 209 -0.87 -6.84 -18.10
CA LYS A 209 -2.03 -6.84 -19.00
C LYS A 209 -3.27 -7.46 -18.37
N THR A 210 -3.09 -8.45 -17.49
CA THR A 210 -4.19 -9.13 -16.80
C THR A 210 -4.48 -8.50 -15.45
N PRO A 211 -5.69 -8.66 -14.90
CA PRO A 211 -6.02 -8.12 -13.57
C PRO A 211 -5.06 -8.60 -12.47
N SER A 212 -4.62 -9.85 -12.49
CA SER A 212 -3.65 -10.37 -11.52
C SER A 212 -2.27 -9.72 -11.64
N GLU A 213 -1.77 -9.49 -12.85
CA GLU A 213 -0.51 -8.80 -13.08
C GLU A 213 -0.58 -7.32 -12.68
N ILE A 214 -1.73 -6.67 -12.94
CA ILE A 214 -1.97 -5.29 -12.50
C ILE A 214 -1.99 -5.22 -10.96
N ALA A 215 -2.59 -6.20 -10.29
CA ALA A 215 -2.57 -6.27 -8.83
C ALA A 215 -1.13 -6.35 -8.28
N ILE A 216 -0.26 -7.18 -8.89
CA ILE A 216 1.16 -7.26 -8.54
C ILE A 216 1.85 -5.92 -8.76
N SER A 217 1.60 -5.27 -9.91
CA SER A 217 2.15 -3.95 -10.25
C SER A 217 1.80 -2.90 -9.20
N ILE A 218 0.54 -2.85 -8.75
CA ILE A 218 0.05 -1.94 -7.71
C ILE A 218 0.73 -2.23 -6.37
N LEU A 219 0.76 -3.49 -5.94
CA LEU A 219 1.36 -3.86 -4.66
C LEU A 219 2.87 -3.65 -4.62
N ALA A 220 3.55 -3.80 -5.74
CA ALA A 220 4.98 -3.50 -5.84
C ALA A 220 5.25 -2.00 -5.63
N GLU A 221 4.49 -1.11 -6.26
CA GLU A 221 4.60 0.34 -6.03
C GLU A 221 4.27 0.70 -4.58
N LEU A 222 3.14 0.20 -4.07
CA LEU A 222 2.69 0.43 -2.71
C LEU A 222 3.72 -0.04 -1.67
N THR A 223 4.36 -1.20 -1.92
CA THR A 223 5.41 -1.74 -1.05
C THR A 223 6.66 -0.86 -1.06
N ALA A 224 7.07 -0.36 -2.22
CA ALA A 224 8.21 0.53 -2.32
C ALA A 224 7.97 1.84 -1.56
N VAL A 225 6.79 2.47 -1.76
CA VAL A 225 6.41 3.69 -1.06
C VAL A 225 6.33 3.47 0.45
N LYS A 226 5.70 2.36 0.90
CA LYS A 226 5.63 1.97 2.32
C LYS A 226 7.01 1.88 2.96
N ASN A 227 8.00 1.37 2.24
CA ASN A 227 9.36 1.16 2.73
C ASN A 227 10.28 2.37 2.49
N GLY A 228 9.74 3.50 2.01
CA GLY A 228 10.53 4.71 1.75
C GLY A 228 11.53 4.57 0.61
N ILE A 229 11.28 3.64 -0.31
CA ILE A 229 12.13 3.46 -1.50
C ILE A 229 11.71 4.48 -2.56
N ASP A 230 12.64 5.32 -2.94
CA ASP A 230 12.44 6.25 -4.05
C ASP A 230 12.48 5.49 -5.38
N LEU A 231 11.35 5.54 -6.08
CA LEU A 231 11.17 4.86 -7.36
C LEU A 231 11.48 5.84 -8.50
N PRO A 232 12.42 5.50 -9.39
CA PRO A 232 12.64 6.29 -10.60
C PRO A 232 11.33 6.47 -11.40
N ASP A 233 11.12 7.64 -11.93
CA ASP A 233 9.94 7.95 -12.75
C ASP A 233 9.75 6.96 -13.93
N THR A 234 10.85 6.45 -14.48
CA THR A 234 10.85 5.44 -15.54
C THR A 234 10.27 4.09 -15.13
N MET A 235 10.10 3.83 -13.83
CA MET A 235 9.44 2.64 -13.33
C MET A 235 7.93 2.84 -13.11
N ARG A 236 7.43 4.06 -13.05
CA ARG A 236 6.01 4.36 -12.88
C ARG A 236 5.28 4.24 -14.20
N VAL A 237 4.07 3.64 -14.21
CA VAL A 237 3.30 3.34 -15.44
C VAL A 237 3.15 4.56 -16.36
N GLY A 238 2.85 5.74 -15.82
CA GLY A 238 2.65 6.96 -16.60
C GLY A 238 3.89 7.35 -17.39
N LYS A 239 5.01 7.54 -16.70
CA LYS A 239 6.28 8.01 -17.27
C LYS A 239 6.99 6.96 -18.12
N ALA A 240 6.97 5.69 -17.69
CA ALA A 240 7.58 4.60 -18.46
C ALA A 240 6.95 4.43 -19.83
N LYS A 241 5.61 4.51 -19.93
CA LYS A 241 4.90 4.45 -21.24
C LYS A 241 5.17 5.67 -22.11
N GLU A 242 5.41 6.82 -21.51
CA GLU A 242 5.81 8.03 -22.23
C GLU A 242 7.20 7.86 -22.86
N ALA A 243 8.18 7.40 -22.09
CA ALA A 243 9.52 7.11 -22.56
C ALA A 243 9.53 6.03 -23.68
N ALA A 244 8.81 4.92 -23.47
CA ALA A 244 8.71 3.85 -24.46
C ALA A 244 8.05 4.28 -25.78
N GLN A 245 7.18 5.29 -25.79
CA GLN A 245 6.61 5.85 -27.01
C GLN A 245 7.56 6.80 -27.73
N LEU A 246 8.45 7.47 -27.04
CA LEU A 246 9.51 8.29 -27.63
C LEU A 246 10.62 7.46 -28.27
N ASP A 247 10.90 6.27 -27.71
CA ASP A 247 11.90 5.33 -28.24
C ASP A 247 11.37 4.50 -29.44
N ALA A 248 10.04 4.41 -29.62
CA ALA A 248 9.45 3.78 -30.78
C ALA A 248 9.59 4.72 -31.98
N SER A 249 10.70 4.54 -32.73
CA SER A 249 10.93 5.30 -33.98
C SER A 249 9.78 5.07 -34.97
N PRO A 250 9.44 6.07 -35.84
CA PRO A 250 8.37 5.96 -36.83
C PRO A 250 8.49 4.76 -37.78
N ASP A 251 9.68 4.20 -37.91
CA ASP A 251 9.98 3.09 -38.82
C ASP A 251 9.54 1.70 -38.32
N ALA A 252 9.21 1.57 -37.02
CA ALA A 252 8.73 0.28 -36.47
C ALA A 252 7.25 -0.03 -36.81
N CYS A 253 6.55 0.89 -37.50
CA CYS A 253 5.15 0.73 -37.86
C CYS A 253 4.94 0.12 -39.27
N LEU A 254 6.01 -0.27 -39.96
CA LEU A 254 5.96 -0.81 -41.34
C LEU A 254 6.19 -2.33 -41.45
N LEU A 255 5.98 -3.08 -40.35
CA LEU A 255 5.90 -4.54 -40.48
C LEU A 255 4.48 -4.94 -40.88
N ASP A 256 4.41 -5.41 -42.13
CA ASP A 256 3.25 -5.96 -42.84
C ASP A 256 2.44 -6.91 -41.94
N PRO A 257 1.12 -6.71 -41.76
CA PRO A 257 0.22 -7.60 -41.01
C PRO A 257 0.23 -9.05 -41.50
N ALA A 258 0.73 -9.33 -42.72
CA ALA A 258 0.77 -10.66 -43.33
C ALA A 258 1.87 -11.60 -42.76
N GLN A 259 2.80 -11.11 -41.90
CA GLN A 259 3.88 -11.93 -41.33
C GLN A 259 3.62 -12.42 -39.89
N ARG A 260 2.39 -12.36 -39.40
CA ARG A 260 2.00 -12.85 -38.05
C ARG A 260 1.34 -14.22 -38.06
N ILE A 261 1.74 -15.11 -38.92
CA ILE A 261 1.34 -16.51 -38.87
C ILE A 261 2.61 -17.37 -39.01
N VAL A 262 3.19 -17.74 -37.91
CA VAL A 262 3.78 -19.06 -37.63
C VAL A 262 3.76 -19.28 -36.13
#